data_7f88280a8749919d55e114c6451ae62a
#
_entry.id   7f88280a8749919d55e114c6451ae62a
#
_cell.length_a   1.000
_cell.length_b   1.000
_cell.length_c   1.000
_cell.angle_alpha   90.00
_cell.angle_beta   90.00
_cell.angle_gamma   90.00
#
_symmetry.space_group_name_H-M   'P 1'
#
loop_
_entity.id
_entity.type
_entity.pdbx_description
1 polymer ?
#
loop_
_entity_poly.entity_id
_entity_poly.type
_entity_poly.pdbx_seq_one_letter_code
_entity_poly.pdbx_strand_id
1 'polypeptide(L)'
;MPHFKRHSLKVGNRVTKAARFDVTGFAYGLLDTLNKHFQNTLGIDRTRSSGLQAAYFGAYPLASLGYGNWVLRHYGYRAVFILGLVLYGIGAFCMWPAGLKASFGGFCGATFVIGSGLGCLETAANPYMAVTGPPKYAEVRINLAQAVQAIGTVVGPVLGSYAFFTRTADSVDALNLLLIYINKDADMEEQAQLTHADQAASEKPFWKQYRLFHAAWAQFCYTGAQVAIAGYFINYVTETRSNTDNALGAKFLAAAQGCFAVGRFTGTGLMKVIKPRIVFLFYLTGTLAFCAASIDTRENTGLAMLMITLFFESVCFPTIVALGIRGLGRHTKRASGWIVAGVAGGACGACNLPPLEAHAYTQVSLVPPLLGHVADLHNNTAFAMIVPTMFFVSALTYPICVNFVPAYRIPVDSTGVDEVGVERSAEKSLDSDSLKVDETLKA
;
A
#
# COMPACT_ATOMS: atom_id res chain seq x y z
N MET A 1 1.28 -39.61 12.71
CA MET A 1 1.10 -39.03 11.39
C MET A 1 0.02 -37.94 11.23
N PRO A 2 -0.77 -37.51 12.22
CA PRO A 2 -1.72 -36.39 12.05
C PRO A 2 -1.08 -35.01 12.13
N HIS A 3 0.05 -34.84 12.81
CA HIS A 3 0.72 -33.54 12.96
C HIS A 3 1.35 -32.99 11.68
N PHE A 4 1.87 -33.85 10.81
CA PHE A 4 2.53 -33.44 9.55
C PHE A 4 1.51 -32.93 8.50
N LYS A 5 0.32 -33.54 8.42
CA LYS A 5 -0.77 -33.11 7.55
C LYS A 5 -1.35 -31.73 7.94
N ARG A 6 -1.43 -31.43 9.25
CA ARG A 6 -1.87 -30.10 9.71
C ARG A 6 -0.88 -28.98 9.41
N HIS A 7 0.42 -29.30 9.40
CA HIS A 7 1.46 -28.29 9.09
C HIS A 7 1.52 -27.97 7.60
N SER A 8 1.38 -28.96 6.71
CA SER A 8 1.38 -28.76 5.25
C SER A 8 0.13 -28.01 4.76
N LEU A 9 -1.05 -28.28 5.36
CA LEU A 9 -2.28 -27.52 5.09
C LEU A 9 -2.17 -26.05 5.56
N LYS A 10 -1.50 -25.78 6.71
CA LYS A 10 -1.25 -24.42 7.18
C LYS A 10 -0.27 -23.65 6.29
N VAL A 11 0.71 -24.32 5.68
CA VAL A 11 1.66 -23.70 4.73
C VAL A 11 0.98 -23.42 3.39
N GLY A 12 0.21 -24.37 2.84
CA GLY A 12 -0.58 -24.18 1.63
C GLY A 12 -1.54 -22.98 1.73
N ASN A 13 -2.28 -22.87 2.85
CA ASN A 13 -3.16 -21.73 3.11
C ASN A 13 -2.43 -20.38 3.28
N ARG A 14 -1.14 -20.37 3.64
CA ARG A 14 -0.34 -19.13 3.73
C ARG A 14 0.12 -18.65 2.36
N VAL A 15 0.43 -19.58 1.45
CA VAL A 15 0.86 -19.26 0.08
C VAL A 15 -0.30 -18.69 -0.74
N THR A 16 -1.50 -19.25 -0.63
CA THR A 16 -2.71 -18.73 -1.31
C THR A 16 -3.12 -17.34 -0.80
N LYS A 17 -2.81 -16.99 0.45
CA LYS A 17 -3.03 -15.63 1.00
C LYS A 17 -2.06 -14.60 0.43
N ALA A 18 -0.80 -14.99 0.19
CA ALA A 18 0.19 -14.13 -0.44
C ALA A 18 -0.15 -13.86 -1.91
N ALA A 19 -0.65 -14.86 -2.64
CA ALA A 19 -1.03 -14.74 -4.05
C ALA A 19 -2.13 -13.69 -4.31
N ARG A 20 -2.98 -13.36 -3.33
CA ARG A 20 -3.99 -12.28 -3.47
C ARG A 20 -3.37 -10.88 -3.50
N PHE A 21 -2.19 -10.71 -2.91
CA PHE A 21 -1.45 -9.44 -2.98
C PHE A 21 -0.69 -9.27 -4.30
N ASP A 22 -0.33 -10.35 -5.00
CA ASP A 22 0.37 -10.28 -6.29
C ASP A 22 -0.40 -9.53 -7.36
N VAL A 23 -1.72 -9.69 -7.39
CA VAL A 23 -2.61 -9.05 -8.37
C VAL A 23 -2.67 -7.54 -8.19
N THR A 24 -2.73 -7.08 -6.93
CA THR A 24 -2.74 -5.64 -6.63
C THR A 24 -1.42 -5.00 -7.04
N GLY A 25 -0.29 -5.67 -6.84
CA GLY A 25 1.03 -5.22 -7.25
C GLY A 25 1.18 -5.08 -8.76
N PHE A 26 0.68 -6.07 -9.52
CA PHE A 26 0.70 -6.03 -10.98
C PHE A 26 -0.12 -4.85 -11.54
N ALA A 27 -1.35 -4.66 -11.06
CA ALA A 27 -2.20 -3.54 -11.48
C ALA A 27 -1.55 -2.19 -11.19
N TYR A 28 -0.88 -2.07 -10.05
CA TYR A 28 -0.17 -0.86 -9.64
C TYR A 28 1.01 -0.54 -10.58
N GLY A 29 1.90 -1.51 -10.83
CA GLY A 29 3.05 -1.32 -11.72
C GLY A 29 2.65 -1.03 -13.18
N LEU A 30 1.53 -1.61 -13.62
CA LEU A 30 0.99 -1.34 -14.96
C LEU A 30 0.44 0.10 -15.08
N LEU A 31 -0.22 0.61 -14.03
CA LEU A 31 -0.78 1.96 -13.99
C LEU A 31 0.29 3.03 -14.23
N ASP A 32 1.48 2.88 -13.64
CA ASP A 32 2.59 3.81 -13.81
C ASP A 32 3.08 3.85 -15.26
N THR A 33 3.15 2.70 -15.92
CA THR A 33 3.54 2.59 -17.33
C THR A 33 2.46 3.16 -18.26
N LEU A 34 1.18 2.92 -17.93
CA LEU A 34 0.05 3.47 -18.68
C LEU A 34 0.01 4.99 -18.64
N ASN A 35 0.39 5.62 -17.56
CA ASN A 35 0.43 7.08 -17.44
C ASN A 35 1.25 7.70 -18.59
N LYS A 36 2.46 7.19 -18.82
CA LYS A 36 3.32 7.69 -19.92
C LYS A 36 2.78 7.31 -21.30
N HIS A 37 2.23 6.12 -21.44
CA HIS A 37 1.61 5.68 -22.72
C HIS A 37 0.48 6.60 -23.14
N PHE A 38 -0.42 6.99 -22.23
CA PHE A 38 -1.51 7.93 -22.53
C PHE A 38 -1.03 9.33 -22.88
N GLN A 39 0.02 9.84 -22.24
CA GLN A 39 0.65 11.11 -22.63
C GLN A 39 1.04 11.09 -24.12
N ASN A 40 1.69 10.01 -24.55
CA ASN A 40 2.17 9.88 -25.92
C ASN A 40 1.04 9.63 -26.94
N THR A 41 0.09 8.74 -26.63
CA THR A 41 -0.92 8.27 -27.57
C THR A 41 -2.09 9.27 -27.73
N LEU A 42 -2.48 9.93 -26.64
CA LEU A 42 -3.59 10.87 -26.63
C LEU A 42 -3.12 12.34 -26.71
N GLY A 43 -1.81 12.59 -26.71
CA GLY A 43 -1.25 13.95 -26.76
C GLY A 43 -1.71 14.85 -25.60
N ILE A 44 -1.86 14.29 -24.40
CA ILE A 44 -2.34 15.00 -23.21
C ILE A 44 -1.19 15.45 -22.31
N ASP A 45 -1.38 16.57 -21.61
CA ASP A 45 -0.41 17.11 -20.67
C ASP A 45 -0.15 16.16 -19.50
N ARG A 46 0.99 16.33 -18.84
CA ARG A 46 1.37 15.56 -17.64
C ARG A 46 0.33 15.67 -16.54
N THR A 47 -0.14 16.89 -16.27
CA THR A 47 -1.21 17.15 -15.29
C THR A 47 -2.49 16.39 -15.62
N ARG A 48 -2.90 16.36 -16.89
CA ARG A 48 -4.13 15.67 -17.31
C ARG A 48 -3.98 14.16 -17.28
N SER A 49 -2.81 13.61 -17.64
CA SER A 49 -2.57 12.17 -17.63
C SER A 49 -2.59 11.58 -16.21
N SER A 50 -2.21 12.38 -15.21
CA SER A 50 -2.30 12.00 -13.81
C SER A 50 -3.75 11.79 -13.32
N GLY A 51 -4.76 12.19 -14.08
CA GLY A 51 -6.19 11.89 -13.83
C GLY A 51 -6.49 10.39 -13.69
N LEU A 52 -5.70 9.52 -14.32
CA LEU A 52 -5.83 8.07 -14.16
C LEU A 52 -5.46 7.61 -12.73
N GLN A 53 -4.37 8.14 -12.20
CA GLN A 53 -3.97 7.88 -10.81
C GLN A 53 -4.96 8.49 -9.82
N ALA A 54 -5.53 9.67 -10.17
CA ALA A 54 -6.61 10.30 -9.43
C ALA A 54 -7.80 9.38 -9.26
N ALA A 55 -8.27 8.86 -10.36
CA ALA A 55 -9.42 7.98 -10.36
C ALA A 55 -9.15 6.73 -9.52
N TYR A 56 -7.98 6.12 -9.69
CA TYR A 56 -7.60 4.90 -8.96
C TYR A 56 -7.55 5.12 -7.45
N PHE A 57 -6.75 6.07 -6.99
CA PHE A 57 -6.53 6.32 -5.57
C PHE A 57 -7.66 7.13 -4.91
N GLY A 58 -8.37 7.96 -5.69
CA GLY A 58 -9.53 8.72 -5.23
C GLY A 58 -10.73 7.85 -4.85
N ALA A 59 -10.80 6.61 -5.35
CA ALA A 59 -11.81 5.65 -4.96
C ALA A 59 -11.59 5.06 -3.55
N TYR A 60 -10.36 5.10 -3.03
CA TYR A 60 -10.00 4.46 -1.76
C TYR A 60 -10.77 4.98 -0.55
N PRO A 61 -10.93 6.30 -0.31
CA PRO A 61 -11.71 6.78 0.82
C PRO A 61 -13.17 6.33 0.78
N LEU A 62 -13.78 6.34 -0.42
CA LEU A 62 -15.16 5.89 -0.58
C LEU A 62 -15.31 4.40 -0.24
N ALA A 63 -14.38 3.57 -0.68
CA ALA A 63 -14.35 2.16 -0.38
C ALA A 63 -14.01 1.89 1.10
N SER A 64 -12.94 2.49 1.62
CA SER A 64 -12.37 2.16 2.92
C SER A 64 -13.10 2.79 4.11
N LEU A 65 -13.67 3.98 3.97
CA LEU A 65 -14.50 4.62 5.01
C LEU A 65 -15.99 4.35 4.82
N GLY A 66 -16.43 4.19 3.57
CA GLY A 66 -17.82 3.98 3.21
C GLY A 66 -18.22 2.51 3.22
N TYR A 67 -18.67 2.03 2.07
CA TYR A 67 -19.32 0.72 1.93
C TYR A 67 -18.41 -0.47 2.27
N GLY A 68 -17.11 -0.44 1.95
CA GLY A 68 -16.18 -1.55 2.27
C GLY A 68 -16.03 -1.74 3.77
N ASN A 69 -15.86 -0.64 4.54
CA ASN A 69 -15.79 -0.72 6.00
C ASN A 69 -17.14 -1.12 6.61
N TRP A 70 -18.24 -0.64 6.03
CA TRP A 70 -19.59 -1.01 6.47
C TRP A 70 -19.81 -2.52 6.30
N VAL A 71 -19.50 -3.08 5.12
CA VAL A 71 -19.59 -4.52 4.87
C VAL A 71 -18.64 -5.30 5.77
N LEU A 72 -17.42 -4.82 6.01
CA LEU A 72 -16.43 -5.45 6.91
C LEU A 72 -16.97 -5.60 8.34
N ARG A 73 -17.69 -4.61 8.80
CA ARG A 73 -18.22 -4.57 10.17
C ARG A 73 -19.45 -5.45 10.36
N HIS A 74 -20.32 -5.55 9.34
CA HIS A 74 -21.61 -6.26 9.44
C HIS A 74 -21.54 -7.69 8.90
N TYR A 75 -20.76 -7.93 7.84
CA TYR A 75 -20.73 -9.23 7.15
C TYR A 75 -19.34 -9.91 7.20
N GLY A 76 -18.33 -9.28 7.85
CA GLY A 76 -17.02 -9.86 8.06
C GLY A 76 -16.06 -9.78 6.85
N TYR A 77 -14.90 -10.41 7.00
CA TYR A 77 -13.81 -10.31 6.02
C TYR A 77 -14.14 -10.94 4.67
N ARG A 78 -14.84 -12.09 4.66
CA ARG A 78 -15.18 -12.83 3.44
C ARG A 78 -16.03 -12.00 2.49
N ALA A 79 -17.08 -11.34 3.02
CA ALA A 79 -17.97 -10.51 2.21
C ALA A 79 -17.24 -9.34 1.54
N VAL A 80 -16.30 -8.70 2.26
CA VAL A 80 -15.51 -7.60 1.71
C VAL A 80 -14.55 -8.09 0.62
N PHE A 81 -13.92 -9.26 0.79
CA PHE A 81 -13.07 -9.83 -0.25
C PHE A 81 -13.86 -10.15 -1.52
N ILE A 82 -15.05 -10.73 -1.40
CA ILE A 82 -15.92 -10.98 -2.56
C ILE A 82 -16.33 -9.67 -3.24
N LEU A 83 -16.79 -8.69 -2.46
CA LEU A 83 -17.17 -7.37 -2.96
C LEU A 83 -16.02 -6.70 -3.72
N GLY A 84 -14.81 -6.69 -3.13
CA GLY A 84 -13.63 -6.09 -3.74
C GLY A 84 -13.23 -6.77 -5.06
N LEU A 85 -13.29 -8.10 -5.13
CA LEU A 85 -12.99 -8.85 -6.36
C LEU A 85 -14.03 -8.62 -7.45
N VAL A 86 -15.31 -8.55 -7.09
CA VAL A 86 -16.40 -8.27 -8.04
C VAL A 86 -16.24 -6.86 -8.61
N LEU A 87 -16.00 -5.85 -7.77
CA LEU A 87 -15.77 -4.48 -8.25
C LEU A 87 -14.53 -4.39 -9.14
N TYR A 88 -13.44 -5.05 -8.76
CA TYR A 88 -12.23 -5.13 -9.57
C TYR A 88 -12.52 -5.73 -10.95
N GLY A 89 -13.25 -6.86 -11.01
CA GLY A 89 -13.63 -7.52 -12.26
C GLY A 89 -14.52 -6.64 -13.15
N ILE A 90 -15.53 -5.97 -12.57
CA ILE A 90 -16.40 -5.03 -13.31
C ILE A 90 -15.56 -3.88 -13.90
N GLY A 91 -14.66 -3.28 -13.10
CA GLY A 91 -13.80 -2.21 -13.58
C GLY A 91 -12.88 -2.67 -14.71
N ALA A 92 -12.32 -3.87 -14.62
CA ALA A 92 -11.50 -4.47 -15.67
C ALA A 92 -12.30 -4.67 -16.97
N PHE A 93 -13.54 -5.17 -16.90
CA PHE A 93 -14.42 -5.27 -18.07
C PHE A 93 -14.76 -3.91 -18.68
N CYS A 94 -14.93 -2.86 -17.88
CA CYS A 94 -15.19 -1.51 -18.36
C CYS A 94 -14.01 -0.87 -19.11
N MET A 95 -12.78 -1.36 -18.91
CA MET A 95 -11.60 -0.92 -19.65
C MET A 95 -11.73 -1.20 -21.16
N TRP A 96 -12.33 -2.33 -21.53
CA TRP A 96 -12.46 -2.72 -22.94
C TRP A 96 -13.29 -1.72 -23.77
N PRO A 97 -14.55 -1.38 -23.46
CA PRO A 97 -15.30 -0.38 -24.21
C PRO A 97 -14.68 1.02 -24.17
N ALA A 98 -13.94 1.35 -23.07
CA ALA A 98 -13.19 2.60 -22.99
C ALA A 98 -12.05 2.62 -24.03
N GLY A 99 -11.36 1.48 -24.23
CA GLY A 99 -10.32 1.30 -25.23
C GLY A 99 -10.85 1.41 -26.65
N LEU A 100 -11.96 0.72 -26.97
CA LEU A 100 -12.59 0.78 -28.30
C LEU A 100 -12.98 2.22 -28.73
N LYS A 101 -13.38 3.06 -27.76
CA LYS A 101 -13.75 4.46 -27.99
C LYS A 101 -12.58 5.45 -27.82
N ALA A 102 -11.38 4.99 -27.51
CA ALA A 102 -10.21 5.80 -27.14
C ALA A 102 -10.56 6.93 -26.14
N SER A 103 -11.47 6.65 -25.20
CA SER A 103 -12.01 7.65 -24.27
C SER A 103 -11.20 7.70 -22.99
N PHE A 104 -10.44 8.76 -22.78
CA PHE A 104 -9.70 8.97 -21.52
C PHE A 104 -10.64 9.01 -20.30
N GLY A 105 -11.80 9.67 -20.41
CA GLY A 105 -12.80 9.67 -19.33
C GLY A 105 -13.35 8.28 -19.03
N GLY A 106 -13.53 7.43 -20.05
CA GLY A 106 -13.91 6.03 -19.89
C GLY A 106 -12.84 5.21 -19.14
N PHE A 107 -11.57 5.42 -19.47
CA PHE A 107 -10.45 4.81 -18.72
C PHE A 107 -10.42 5.28 -17.27
N CYS A 108 -10.60 6.57 -16.98
CA CYS A 108 -10.66 7.09 -15.62
C CYS A 108 -11.83 6.48 -14.84
N GLY A 109 -13.01 6.37 -15.44
CA GLY A 109 -14.18 5.74 -14.81
C GLY A 109 -13.97 4.27 -14.48
N ALA A 110 -13.44 3.49 -15.42
CA ALA A 110 -13.09 2.08 -15.21
C ALA A 110 -12.02 1.90 -14.12
N THR A 111 -10.99 2.75 -14.14
CA THR A 111 -9.91 2.76 -13.13
C THR A 111 -10.42 3.12 -11.74
N PHE A 112 -11.41 4.03 -11.64
CA PHE A 112 -12.08 4.37 -10.38
C PHE A 112 -12.78 3.14 -9.77
N VAL A 113 -13.46 2.34 -10.59
CA VAL A 113 -14.13 1.11 -10.14
C VAL A 113 -13.10 0.06 -9.70
N ILE A 114 -11.98 -0.08 -10.44
CA ILE A 114 -10.85 -0.96 -10.04
C ILE A 114 -10.26 -0.53 -8.69
N GLY A 115 -9.94 0.76 -8.52
CA GLY A 115 -9.40 1.32 -7.28
C GLY A 115 -10.35 1.14 -6.10
N SER A 116 -11.65 1.26 -6.36
CA SER A 116 -12.72 0.99 -5.39
C SER A 116 -12.71 -0.46 -4.90
N GLY A 117 -12.55 -1.43 -5.80
CA GLY A 117 -12.38 -2.84 -5.47
C GLY A 117 -11.13 -3.11 -4.63
N LEU A 118 -10.00 -2.53 -5.03
CA LEU A 118 -8.74 -2.68 -4.30
C LEU A 118 -8.76 -2.01 -2.93
N GLY A 119 -9.39 -0.83 -2.79
CA GLY A 119 -9.60 -0.19 -1.50
C GLY A 119 -10.39 -1.07 -0.53
N CYS A 120 -11.40 -1.81 -1.01
CA CYS A 120 -12.09 -2.83 -0.21
C CYS A 120 -11.16 -3.95 0.22
N LEU A 121 -10.38 -4.52 -0.72
CA LEU A 121 -9.45 -5.62 -0.42
C LEU A 121 -8.41 -5.23 0.62
N GLU A 122 -7.78 -4.07 0.51
CA GLU A 122 -6.78 -3.59 1.46
C GLU A 122 -7.38 -3.28 2.83
N THR A 123 -8.60 -2.73 2.89
CA THR A 123 -9.32 -2.46 4.14
C THR A 123 -9.54 -3.73 4.95
N ALA A 124 -9.77 -4.86 4.28
CA ALA A 124 -9.93 -6.17 4.91
C ALA A 124 -8.60 -6.90 5.14
N ALA A 125 -7.68 -6.87 4.17
CA ALA A 125 -6.45 -7.66 4.20
C ALA A 125 -5.48 -7.24 5.31
N ASN A 126 -5.29 -5.92 5.49
CA ASN A 126 -4.34 -5.39 6.47
C ASN A 126 -4.70 -5.79 7.91
N PRO A 127 -5.92 -5.53 8.44
CA PRO A 127 -6.27 -5.97 9.79
C PRO A 127 -6.34 -7.49 9.91
N TYR A 128 -6.75 -8.20 8.86
CA TYR A 128 -6.75 -9.65 8.85
C TYR A 128 -5.32 -10.20 9.06
N MET A 129 -4.32 -9.68 8.34
CA MET A 129 -2.92 -10.07 8.52
C MET A 129 -2.36 -9.68 9.89
N ALA A 130 -2.81 -8.55 10.45
CA ALA A 130 -2.38 -8.13 11.79
C ALA A 130 -2.85 -9.09 12.89
N VAL A 131 -4.10 -9.57 12.81
CA VAL A 131 -4.70 -10.42 13.86
C VAL A 131 -4.46 -11.91 13.66
N THR A 132 -4.01 -12.35 12.48
CA THR A 132 -3.77 -13.77 12.20
C THR A 132 -2.40 -14.21 12.71
N GLY A 133 -2.26 -14.52 13.99
CA GLY A 133 -1.04 -15.04 14.62
C GLY A 133 -0.47 -14.09 15.69
N PRO A 134 0.71 -14.39 16.26
CA PRO A 134 1.26 -13.64 17.40
C PRO A 134 1.42 -12.15 17.09
N PRO A 135 0.94 -11.24 17.96
CA PRO A 135 1.01 -9.79 17.77
C PRO A 135 2.43 -9.25 17.58
N LYS A 136 3.40 -9.88 18.22
CA LYS A 136 4.84 -9.55 18.11
C LYS A 136 5.35 -9.49 16.66
N TYR A 137 4.77 -10.28 15.75
CA TYR A 137 5.20 -10.40 14.36
C TYR A 137 4.19 -9.80 13.36
N ALA A 138 3.27 -8.97 13.82
CA ALA A 138 2.24 -8.37 12.96
C ALA A 138 2.87 -7.55 11.82
N GLU A 139 3.86 -6.72 12.12
CA GLU A 139 4.57 -5.89 11.13
C GLU A 139 5.34 -6.75 10.12
N VAL A 140 6.01 -7.79 10.60
CA VAL A 140 6.75 -8.72 9.72
C VAL A 140 5.80 -9.45 8.76
N ARG A 141 4.60 -9.86 9.25
CA ARG A 141 3.61 -10.54 8.40
C ARG A 141 3.05 -9.64 7.32
N ILE A 142 2.67 -8.40 7.67
CA ILE A 142 2.13 -7.44 6.70
C ILE A 142 3.22 -7.07 5.68
N ASN A 143 4.44 -6.79 6.14
CA ASN A 143 5.57 -6.48 5.25
C ASN A 143 5.91 -7.68 4.33
N LEU A 144 5.91 -8.90 4.83
CA LEU A 144 6.18 -10.09 4.02
C LEU A 144 5.11 -10.32 2.95
N ALA A 145 3.83 -10.16 3.30
CA ALA A 145 2.74 -10.28 2.33
C ALA A 145 2.87 -9.24 1.22
N GLN A 146 3.22 -8.02 1.57
CA GLN A 146 3.44 -6.97 0.59
C GLN A 146 4.80 -7.10 -0.15
N ALA A 147 5.79 -7.82 0.41
CA ALA A 147 7.02 -8.15 -0.33
C ALA A 147 6.73 -9.12 -1.50
N VAL A 148 5.81 -10.06 -1.31
CA VAL A 148 5.32 -10.91 -2.39
C VAL A 148 4.57 -10.06 -3.43
N GLN A 149 3.71 -9.12 -3.01
CA GLN A 149 3.04 -8.17 -3.90
C GLN A 149 4.02 -7.35 -4.75
N ALA A 150 5.18 -6.98 -4.20
CA ALA A 150 6.19 -6.22 -4.92
C ALA A 150 6.78 -6.96 -6.15
N ILE A 151 6.67 -8.28 -6.22
CA ILE A 151 7.04 -9.03 -7.44
C ILE A 151 6.10 -8.63 -8.59
N GLY A 152 4.81 -8.48 -8.33
CA GLY A 152 3.84 -8.02 -9.33
C GLY A 152 4.14 -6.60 -9.85
N THR A 153 4.64 -5.69 -9.00
CA THR A 153 5.00 -4.33 -9.43
C THR A 153 6.20 -4.29 -10.39
N VAL A 154 7.06 -5.30 -10.37
CA VAL A 154 8.16 -5.45 -11.35
C VAL A 154 7.63 -5.98 -12.68
N VAL A 155 6.73 -6.95 -12.64
CA VAL A 155 6.19 -7.59 -13.85
C VAL A 155 5.36 -6.59 -14.68
N GLY A 156 4.62 -5.69 -14.03
CA GLY A 156 3.79 -4.68 -14.69
C GLY A 156 4.57 -3.80 -15.69
N PRO A 157 5.59 -3.04 -15.28
CA PRO A 157 6.39 -2.22 -16.17
C PRO A 157 7.16 -3.01 -17.23
N VAL A 158 7.62 -4.24 -16.93
CA VAL A 158 8.29 -5.10 -17.93
C VAL A 158 7.34 -5.44 -19.06
N LEU A 159 6.15 -5.95 -18.76
CA LEU A 159 5.14 -6.27 -19.76
C LEU A 159 4.63 -5.01 -20.47
N GLY A 160 4.44 -3.92 -19.73
CA GLY A 160 4.04 -2.62 -20.29
C GLY A 160 5.09 -2.06 -21.26
N SER A 161 6.38 -2.17 -20.91
CA SER A 161 7.48 -1.77 -21.81
C SER A 161 7.43 -2.55 -23.13
N TYR A 162 7.21 -3.85 -23.07
CA TYR A 162 7.13 -4.69 -24.27
C TYR A 162 5.86 -4.45 -25.06
N ALA A 163 4.69 -4.38 -24.38
CA ALA A 163 3.39 -4.26 -25.04
C ALA A 163 3.15 -2.86 -25.63
N PHE A 164 3.51 -1.78 -24.88
CA PHE A 164 3.12 -0.42 -25.25
C PHE A 164 4.20 0.35 -26.02
N PHE A 165 5.48 0.01 -25.83
CA PHE A 165 6.57 0.78 -26.44
C PHE A 165 7.38 0.02 -27.50
N THR A 166 7.30 -1.32 -27.51
CA THR A 166 8.09 -2.15 -28.47
C THR A 166 7.23 -2.71 -29.60
N ARG A 167 5.94 -2.97 -29.37
CA ARG A 167 4.98 -3.39 -30.40
C ARG A 167 4.15 -2.20 -30.82
N THR A 168 3.99 -2.02 -32.14
CA THR A 168 3.18 -0.98 -32.76
C THR A 168 1.73 -1.05 -32.32
N ALA A 169 1.15 0.09 -32.08
CA ALA A 169 -0.20 0.60 -31.81
C ALA A 169 -1.46 -0.32 -31.72
N ASP A 170 -1.44 -1.56 -32.17
CA ASP A 170 -2.66 -2.39 -32.28
C ASP A 170 -2.93 -3.31 -31.07
N SER A 171 -2.18 -3.16 -29.95
CA SER A 171 -2.20 -4.11 -28.85
C SER A 171 -3.06 -3.72 -27.65
N VAL A 172 -4.20 -3.06 -27.85
CA VAL A 172 -5.23 -2.90 -26.81
C VAL A 172 -5.73 -4.27 -26.33
N ASP A 173 -5.64 -5.30 -27.17
CA ASP A 173 -6.06 -6.68 -26.86
C ASP A 173 -5.17 -7.40 -25.84
N ALA A 174 -3.90 -7.05 -25.73
CA ALA A 174 -3.00 -7.68 -24.77
C ALA A 174 -3.32 -7.32 -23.30
N LEU A 175 -3.89 -6.14 -23.07
CA LEU A 175 -4.32 -5.69 -21.74
C LEU A 175 -5.54 -6.48 -21.25
N ASN A 176 -6.44 -6.85 -22.17
CA ASN A 176 -7.67 -7.57 -21.88
C ASN A 176 -7.42 -9.03 -21.47
N LEU A 177 -6.43 -9.69 -22.06
CA LEU A 177 -6.10 -11.10 -21.76
C LEU A 177 -5.51 -11.30 -20.36
N LEU A 178 -4.80 -10.29 -19.82
CA LEU A 178 -4.11 -10.42 -18.54
C LEU A 178 -5.04 -10.26 -17.33
N LEU A 179 -6.19 -9.61 -17.50
CA LEU A 179 -7.16 -9.31 -16.43
C LEU A 179 -8.10 -10.48 -16.13
N ILE A 180 -8.13 -11.54 -16.97
CA ILE A 180 -9.08 -12.66 -16.87
C ILE A 180 -8.62 -13.76 -15.91
N TYR A 181 -7.34 -13.80 -15.46
CA TYR A 181 -6.76 -14.96 -14.77
C TYR A 181 -6.91 -14.98 -13.24
N ILE A 182 -8.00 -14.43 -12.66
CA ILE A 182 -8.15 -14.44 -11.20
C ILE A 182 -9.51 -14.94 -10.78
N ASN A 183 -9.60 -16.22 -10.50
CA ASN A 183 -10.66 -16.75 -9.64
C ASN A 183 -10.27 -18.09 -9.04
N LYS A 184 -10.10 -18.17 -7.73
CA LYS A 184 -10.53 -19.24 -6.81
C LYS A 184 -9.94 -19.08 -5.41
N ASP A 185 -10.80 -19.10 -4.42
CA ASP A 185 -10.76 -19.73 -3.10
C ASP A 185 -11.20 -18.81 -1.95
N ALA A 186 -12.37 -19.12 -1.42
CA ALA A 186 -13.01 -18.42 -0.31
C ALA A 186 -13.34 -19.43 0.80
N ASP A 187 -12.40 -19.74 1.68
CA ASP A 187 -12.68 -20.46 2.93
C ASP A 187 -11.67 -20.08 4.01
N MET A 188 -12.00 -19.10 4.88
CA MET A 188 -11.20 -18.82 6.10
C MET A 188 -11.79 -17.78 7.05
N GLU A 189 -13.05 -17.91 7.45
CA GLU A 189 -13.69 -16.90 8.32
C GLU A 189 -13.70 -17.26 9.81
N GLU A 190 -13.49 -18.52 10.17
CA GLU A 190 -13.78 -19.02 11.51
C GLU A 190 -12.73 -18.71 12.59
N GLN A 191 -11.47 -18.47 12.23
CA GLN A 191 -10.38 -18.28 13.22
C GLN A 191 -10.13 -16.83 13.66
N ALA A 192 -10.66 -15.83 12.97
CA ALA A 192 -10.42 -14.42 13.29
C ALA A 192 -11.35 -13.88 14.40
N GLN A 193 -12.43 -14.59 14.71
CA GLN A 193 -13.42 -14.13 15.69
C GLN A 193 -13.05 -14.41 17.15
N LEU A 194 -12.19 -15.40 17.41
CA LEU A 194 -11.90 -15.88 18.77
C LEU A 194 -10.91 -15.01 19.57
N THR A 195 -10.12 -14.16 18.91
CA THR A 195 -9.04 -13.40 19.58
C THR A 195 -9.50 -12.02 20.12
N HIS A 196 -10.72 -11.58 19.85
CA HIS A 196 -11.17 -10.22 20.18
C HIS A 196 -12.02 -10.08 21.45
N ALA A 197 -12.36 -11.16 22.12
CA ALA A 197 -13.32 -11.11 23.24
C ALA A 197 -12.71 -10.55 24.54
N ASP A 198 -11.42 -10.73 24.80
CA ASP A 198 -10.83 -10.48 26.11
C ASP A 198 -10.17 -9.09 26.32
N GLN A 199 -10.02 -8.26 25.30
CA GLN A 199 -9.32 -6.95 25.39
C GLN A 199 -10.26 -5.73 25.48
N ALA A 200 -11.55 -5.91 25.67
CA ALA A 200 -12.55 -4.85 25.47
C ALA A 200 -12.68 -3.81 26.62
N ALA A 201 -12.05 -4.01 27.78
CA ALA A 201 -12.42 -3.28 29.00
C ALA A 201 -11.75 -1.91 29.23
N SER A 202 -10.69 -1.52 28.50
CA SER A 202 -9.92 -0.30 28.81
C SER A 202 -9.59 0.60 27.61
N GLU A 203 -10.39 0.60 26.54
CA GLU A 203 -10.05 1.35 25.33
C GLU A 203 -10.64 2.76 25.33
N LYS A 204 -9.78 3.74 24.95
CA LYS A 204 -10.20 5.13 24.72
C LYS A 204 -11.23 5.19 23.57
N PRO A 205 -12.20 6.14 23.61
CA PRO A 205 -13.11 6.36 22.50
C PRO A 205 -12.37 6.54 21.16
N PHE A 206 -12.94 6.03 20.08
CA PHE A 206 -12.31 6.04 18.74
C PHE A 206 -11.74 7.39 18.34
N TRP A 207 -12.50 8.47 18.51
CA TRP A 207 -12.10 9.82 18.12
C TRP A 207 -10.98 10.43 18.98
N LYS A 208 -10.65 9.81 20.12
CA LYS A 208 -9.50 10.19 20.97
C LYS A 208 -8.21 9.43 20.62
N GLN A 209 -8.23 8.62 19.57
CA GLN A 209 -7.07 7.85 19.08
C GLN A 209 -6.18 8.68 18.14
N TYR A 210 -5.60 9.79 18.65
CA TYR A 210 -4.78 10.71 17.85
C TYR A 210 -3.62 10.02 17.09
N ARG A 211 -3.07 8.93 17.63
CA ARG A 211 -2.02 8.14 16.98
C ARG A 211 -2.48 7.53 15.66
N LEU A 212 -3.72 7.07 15.61
CA LEU A 212 -4.36 6.55 14.40
C LEU A 212 -4.48 7.63 13.32
N PHE A 213 -4.96 8.81 13.70
CA PHE A 213 -5.13 9.91 12.75
C PHE A 213 -3.79 10.43 12.24
N HIS A 214 -2.75 10.46 13.10
CA HIS A 214 -1.39 10.78 12.67
C HIS A 214 -0.84 9.72 11.71
N ALA A 215 -1.07 8.43 11.96
CA ALA A 215 -0.70 7.36 11.03
C ALA A 215 -1.44 7.50 9.68
N ALA A 216 -2.73 7.82 9.69
CA ALA A 216 -3.50 8.06 8.47
C ALA A 216 -3.00 9.27 7.68
N TRP A 217 -2.61 10.35 8.36
CA TRP A 217 -1.97 11.51 7.74
C TRP A 217 -0.61 11.16 7.14
N ALA A 218 0.23 10.44 7.89
CA ALA A 218 1.53 9.98 7.39
C ALA A 218 1.36 9.06 6.17
N GLN A 219 0.34 8.20 6.18
CA GLN A 219 -0.01 7.35 5.04
C GLN A 219 -0.41 8.18 3.81
N PHE A 220 -1.21 9.23 4.01
CA PHE A 220 -1.61 10.15 2.96
C PHE A 220 -0.40 10.85 2.31
N CYS A 221 0.46 11.43 3.12
CA CYS A 221 1.66 12.12 2.63
C CYS A 221 2.62 11.15 1.94
N TYR A 222 2.88 10.00 2.56
CA TYR A 222 3.79 8.99 2.04
C TYR A 222 3.29 8.41 0.70
N THR A 223 2.03 7.95 0.65
CA THR A 223 1.48 7.34 -0.58
C THR A 223 1.41 8.35 -1.70
N GLY A 224 1.06 9.61 -1.40
CA GLY A 224 1.06 10.67 -2.38
C GLY A 224 2.42 10.87 -3.04
N ALA A 225 3.47 10.94 -2.22
CA ALA A 225 4.84 11.10 -2.70
C ALA A 225 5.32 9.88 -3.50
N GLN A 226 5.06 8.67 -3.00
CA GLN A 226 5.41 7.42 -3.66
C GLN A 226 4.79 7.31 -5.06
N VAL A 227 3.49 7.55 -5.17
CA VAL A 227 2.75 7.47 -6.45
C VAL A 227 3.25 8.54 -7.44
N ALA A 228 3.54 9.74 -6.93
CA ALA A 228 4.07 10.81 -7.76
C ALA A 228 5.45 10.44 -8.35
N ILE A 229 6.37 9.89 -7.55
CA ILE A 229 7.69 9.46 -8.03
C ILE A 229 7.55 8.35 -9.07
N ALA A 230 6.77 7.32 -8.80
CA ALA A 230 6.60 6.18 -9.71
C ALA A 230 5.94 6.61 -11.03
N GLY A 231 4.87 7.41 -10.96
CA GLY A 231 4.12 7.88 -12.12
C GLY A 231 4.88 8.84 -13.04
N TYR A 232 5.85 9.59 -12.49
CA TYR A 232 6.69 10.51 -13.25
C TYR A 232 8.15 10.03 -13.43
N PHE A 233 8.44 8.82 -13.04
CA PHE A 233 9.78 8.23 -13.15
C PHE A 233 10.29 8.23 -14.59
N ILE A 234 9.48 7.78 -15.55
CA ILE A 234 9.86 7.74 -16.98
C ILE A 234 10.11 9.16 -17.49
N ASN A 235 9.26 10.13 -17.13
CA ASN A 235 9.46 11.54 -17.50
C ASN A 235 10.80 12.07 -16.98
N TYR A 236 11.07 11.85 -15.68
CA TYR A 236 12.33 12.24 -15.07
C TYR A 236 13.54 11.69 -15.82
N VAL A 237 13.57 10.38 -16.10
CA VAL A 237 14.72 9.73 -16.74
C VAL A 237 14.89 10.18 -18.19
N THR A 238 13.78 10.33 -18.95
CA THR A 238 13.85 10.79 -20.35
C THR A 238 14.24 12.24 -20.49
N GLU A 239 13.97 13.08 -19.48
CA GLU A 239 14.34 14.51 -19.49
C GLU A 239 15.75 14.77 -18.96
N THR A 240 16.20 13.99 -17.96
CA THR A 240 17.47 14.24 -17.28
C THR A 240 18.65 13.47 -17.87
N ARG A 241 18.39 12.43 -18.66
CA ARG A 241 19.40 11.55 -19.23
C ARG A 241 19.38 11.58 -20.74
N SER A 242 20.53 11.88 -21.34
CA SER A 242 20.71 11.86 -22.79
C SER A 242 20.48 10.46 -23.38
N ASN A 243 20.00 10.41 -24.62
CA ASN A 243 19.77 9.16 -25.38
C ASN A 243 18.88 8.14 -24.67
N THR A 244 17.85 8.60 -23.95
CA THR A 244 16.90 7.72 -23.28
C THR A 244 15.50 7.91 -23.87
N ASP A 245 15.00 6.89 -24.53
CA ASP A 245 13.62 6.82 -25.02
C ASP A 245 12.66 6.29 -23.94
N ASN A 246 11.36 6.34 -24.24
CA ASN A 246 10.33 5.89 -23.28
C ASN A 246 10.41 4.38 -23.02
N ALA A 247 10.86 3.57 -23.99
CA ALA A 247 10.99 2.13 -23.81
C ALA A 247 12.14 1.81 -22.84
N LEU A 248 13.28 2.51 -22.97
CA LEU A 248 14.39 2.38 -22.04
C LEU A 248 14.04 2.94 -20.66
N GLY A 249 13.30 4.07 -20.60
CA GLY A 249 12.77 4.63 -19.36
C GLY A 249 11.86 3.65 -18.60
N ALA A 250 11.00 2.91 -19.32
CA ALA A 250 10.14 1.88 -18.71
C ALA A 250 10.97 0.68 -18.20
N LYS A 251 12.07 0.30 -18.86
CA LYS A 251 13.01 -0.73 -18.36
C LYS A 251 13.71 -0.27 -17.08
N PHE A 252 14.10 0.99 -16.99
CA PHE A 252 14.67 1.57 -15.78
C PHE A 252 13.65 1.63 -14.64
N LEU A 253 12.38 1.94 -14.93
CA LEU A 253 11.30 1.85 -13.94
C LEU A 253 11.15 0.41 -13.44
N ALA A 254 11.16 -0.59 -14.33
CA ALA A 254 11.12 -2.00 -13.92
C ALA A 254 12.29 -2.39 -13.02
N ALA A 255 13.51 -1.91 -13.33
CA ALA A 255 14.69 -2.12 -12.48
C ALA A 255 14.55 -1.42 -11.12
N ALA A 256 14.00 -0.20 -11.08
CA ALA A 256 13.71 0.55 -9.87
C ALA A 256 12.66 -0.16 -8.99
N GLN A 257 11.61 -0.73 -9.61
CA GLN A 257 10.64 -1.59 -8.92
C GLN A 257 11.29 -2.90 -8.41
N GLY A 258 12.32 -3.40 -9.10
CA GLY A 258 13.17 -4.48 -8.61
C GLY A 258 13.92 -4.10 -7.33
N CYS A 259 14.52 -2.90 -7.29
CA CYS A 259 15.16 -2.35 -6.09
C CYS A 259 14.14 -2.20 -4.94
N PHE A 260 12.93 -1.76 -5.24
CA PHE A 260 11.83 -1.67 -4.30
C PHE A 260 11.46 -3.05 -3.71
N ALA A 261 11.35 -4.09 -4.55
CA ALA A 261 11.09 -5.45 -4.08
C ALA A 261 12.23 -5.97 -3.18
N VAL A 262 13.49 -5.78 -3.57
CA VAL A 262 14.66 -6.14 -2.76
C VAL A 262 14.63 -5.39 -1.43
N GLY A 263 14.33 -4.09 -1.43
CA GLY A 263 14.19 -3.27 -0.23
C GLY A 263 13.13 -3.81 0.74
N ARG A 264 11.99 -4.31 0.22
CA ARG A 264 10.94 -4.95 1.03
C ARG A 264 11.39 -6.24 1.70
N PHE A 265 12.05 -7.12 0.96
CA PHE A 265 12.55 -8.37 1.54
C PHE A 265 13.65 -8.11 2.59
N THR A 266 14.59 -7.22 2.30
CA THR A 266 15.68 -6.86 3.23
C THR A 266 15.12 -6.17 4.48
N GLY A 267 14.22 -5.20 4.33
CA GLY A 267 13.60 -4.52 5.46
C GLY A 267 12.74 -5.45 6.32
N THR A 268 11.98 -6.36 5.69
CA THR A 268 11.22 -7.40 6.40
C THR A 268 12.15 -8.33 7.19
N GLY A 269 13.29 -8.72 6.62
CA GLY A 269 14.34 -9.48 7.29
C GLY A 269 14.91 -8.74 8.48
N LEU A 270 15.21 -7.45 8.31
CA LEU A 270 15.76 -6.59 9.35
C LEU A 270 14.80 -6.40 10.54
N MET A 271 13.48 -6.32 10.28
CA MET A 271 12.45 -6.22 11.32
C MET A 271 12.33 -7.47 12.22
N LYS A 272 12.95 -8.60 11.86
CA LYS A 272 13.04 -9.76 12.77
C LYS A 272 14.06 -9.56 13.87
N VAL A 273 15.10 -8.74 13.62
CA VAL A 273 16.22 -8.50 14.53
C VAL A 273 16.10 -7.14 15.21
N ILE A 274 15.69 -6.12 14.47
CA ILE A 274 15.57 -4.73 14.92
C ILE A 274 14.09 -4.38 15.08
N LYS A 275 13.77 -3.55 16.09
CA LYS A 275 12.38 -3.09 16.31
C LYS A 275 11.83 -2.40 15.04
N PRO A 276 10.65 -2.79 14.56
CA PRO A 276 10.06 -2.27 13.30
C PRO A 276 10.00 -0.74 13.23
N ARG A 277 9.76 -0.05 14.36
CA ARG A 277 9.73 1.42 14.43
C ARG A 277 11.06 2.08 14.09
N ILE A 278 12.19 1.43 14.44
CA ILE A 278 13.55 1.94 14.13
C ILE A 278 13.86 1.71 12.65
N VAL A 279 13.55 0.51 12.14
CA VAL A 279 13.71 0.21 10.71
C VAL A 279 12.88 1.20 9.87
N PHE A 280 11.65 1.50 10.28
CA PHE A 280 10.80 2.46 9.60
C PHE A 280 11.40 3.87 9.58
N LEU A 281 11.91 4.36 10.71
CA LEU A 281 12.56 5.68 10.78
C LEU A 281 13.78 5.73 9.83
N PHE A 282 14.63 4.70 9.84
CA PHE A 282 15.80 4.61 8.98
C PHE A 282 15.43 4.63 7.49
N TYR A 283 14.44 3.81 7.11
CA TYR A 283 14.00 3.72 5.72
C TYR A 283 13.37 5.02 5.23
N LEU A 284 12.48 5.65 6.01
CA LEU A 284 11.84 6.90 5.58
C LEU A 284 12.82 8.07 5.55
N THR A 285 13.83 8.10 6.45
CA THR A 285 14.91 9.10 6.39
C THR A 285 15.77 8.91 5.15
N GLY A 286 16.11 7.66 4.79
CA GLY A 286 16.80 7.34 3.54
C GLY A 286 15.98 7.77 2.31
N THR A 287 14.69 7.46 2.28
CA THR A 287 13.77 7.90 1.21
C THR A 287 13.83 9.40 1.01
N LEU A 288 13.71 10.18 2.10
CA LEU A 288 13.77 11.63 2.05
C LEU A 288 15.12 12.14 1.52
N ALA A 289 16.23 11.60 2.03
CA ALA A 289 17.57 12.03 1.66
C ALA A 289 17.88 11.81 0.16
N PHE A 290 17.56 10.61 -0.36
CA PHE A 290 17.83 10.28 -1.76
C PHE A 290 16.81 10.93 -2.72
N CYS A 291 15.58 11.13 -2.31
CA CYS A 291 14.61 11.90 -3.08
C CYS A 291 15.04 13.37 -3.20
N ALA A 292 15.49 13.99 -2.12
CA ALA A 292 16.01 15.36 -2.15
C ALA A 292 17.29 15.46 -3.05
N ALA A 293 18.17 14.47 -2.96
CA ALA A 293 19.37 14.43 -3.82
C ALA A 293 19.04 14.30 -5.32
N SER A 294 17.90 13.69 -5.68
CA SER A 294 17.48 13.55 -7.08
C SER A 294 17.07 14.87 -7.74
N ILE A 295 16.83 15.93 -6.97
CA ILE A 295 16.44 17.26 -7.50
C ILE A 295 17.58 17.89 -8.29
N ASP A 296 18.81 17.82 -7.77
CA ASP A 296 19.98 18.48 -8.35
C ASP A 296 20.83 17.54 -9.21
N THR A 297 20.72 16.22 -9.01
CA THR A 297 21.50 15.24 -9.74
C THR A 297 20.90 14.95 -11.12
N ARG A 298 21.77 14.67 -12.10
CA ARG A 298 21.38 14.41 -13.49
C ARG A 298 22.05 13.13 -14.01
N GLU A 299 21.69 12.73 -15.22
CA GLU A 299 22.25 11.57 -15.92
C GLU A 299 22.12 10.28 -15.08
N ASN A 300 23.14 9.44 -15.09
CA ASN A 300 23.14 8.17 -14.35
C ASN A 300 23.08 8.36 -12.82
N THR A 301 23.60 9.48 -12.31
CA THR A 301 23.55 9.77 -10.86
C THR A 301 22.11 10.05 -10.41
N GLY A 302 21.37 10.86 -11.15
CA GLY A 302 19.96 11.14 -10.86
C GLY A 302 19.09 9.88 -10.90
N LEU A 303 19.30 9.03 -11.93
CA LEU A 303 18.64 7.73 -12.03
C LEU A 303 18.96 6.85 -10.82
N ALA A 304 20.24 6.77 -10.41
CA ALA A 304 20.64 5.98 -9.24
C ALA A 304 19.99 6.51 -7.94
N MET A 305 19.90 7.84 -7.75
CA MET A 305 19.24 8.43 -6.57
C MET A 305 17.76 8.02 -6.50
N LEU A 306 17.03 8.05 -7.63
CA LEU A 306 15.63 7.60 -7.65
C LEU A 306 15.48 6.08 -7.40
N MET A 307 16.37 5.25 -7.95
CA MET A 307 16.34 3.81 -7.69
C MET A 307 16.59 3.50 -6.22
N ILE A 308 17.52 4.21 -5.58
CA ILE A 308 17.78 4.08 -4.15
C ILE A 308 16.60 4.62 -3.32
N THR A 309 15.94 5.69 -3.78
CA THR A 309 14.71 6.19 -3.14
C THR A 309 13.65 5.09 -3.11
N LEU A 310 13.40 4.39 -4.23
CA LEU A 310 12.44 3.29 -4.30
C LEU A 310 12.83 2.12 -3.37
N PHE A 311 14.12 1.82 -3.25
CA PHE A 311 14.60 0.82 -2.28
C PHE A 311 14.21 1.20 -0.85
N PHE A 312 14.48 2.43 -0.43
CA PHE A 312 14.19 2.88 0.93
C PHE A 312 12.69 3.10 1.20
N GLU A 313 11.91 3.52 0.23
CA GLU A 313 10.46 3.69 0.45
C GLU A 313 9.71 2.36 0.64
N SER A 314 10.29 1.25 0.24
CA SER A 314 9.63 -0.04 0.07
C SER A 314 8.86 -0.58 1.28
N VAL A 315 9.36 -0.41 2.51
CA VAL A 315 8.73 -0.93 3.74
C VAL A 315 7.85 0.08 4.47
N CYS A 316 7.82 1.34 4.02
CA CYS A 316 7.15 2.41 4.75
C CYS A 316 5.64 2.22 4.81
N PHE A 317 4.99 1.93 3.66
CA PHE A 317 3.55 1.69 3.57
C PHE A 317 3.04 0.64 4.57
N PRO A 318 3.51 -0.63 4.49
CA PRO A 318 3.02 -1.67 5.37
C PRO A 318 3.34 -1.42 6.85
N THR A 319 4.42 -0.72 7.13
CA THR A 319 4.83 -0.43 8.51
C THR A 319 3.97 0.69 9.11
N ILE A 320 3.58 1.73 8.35
CA ILE A 320 2.63 2.75 8.81
C ILE A 320 1.30 2.07 9.17
N VAL A 321 0.79 1.19 8.30
CA VAL A 321 -0.46 0.46 8.54
C VAL A 321 -0.34 -0.39 9.81
N ALA A 322 0.71 -1.21 9.91
CA ALA A 322 0.90 -2.13 11.02
C ALA A 322 1.03 -1.41 12.37
N LEU A 323 1.87 -0.36 12.45
CA LEU A 323 2.04 0.44 13.66
C LEU A 323 0.80 1.28 13.99
N GLY A 324 0.08 1.75 12.97
CA GLY A 324 -1.12 2.58 13.13
C GLY A 324 -2.32 1.82 13.68
N ILE A 325 -2.48 0.52 13.36
CA ILE A 325 -3.57 -0.31 13.89
C ILE A 325 -3.21 -1.01 15.20
N ARG A 326 -1.95 -0.97 15.62
CA ARG A 326 -1.46 -1.68 16.80
C ARG A 326 -2.04 -1.10 18.10
N GLY A 327 -2.52 -1.97 18.99
CA GLY A 327 -3.09 -1.59 20.29
C GLY A 327 -4.45 -0.92 20.22
N LEU A 328 -5.22 -1.07 19.12
CA LEU A 328 -6.55 -0.49 18.96
C LEU A 328 -7.70 -1.46 19.28
N GLY A 329 -7.40 -2.73 19.58
CA GLY A 329 -8.35 -3.76 19.99
C GLY A 329 -9.63 -3.77 19.12
N ARG A 330 -10.80 -3.55 19.72
CA ARG A 330 -12.11 -3.53 19.01
C ARG A 330 -12.20 -2.51 17.87
N HIS A 331 -11.36 -1.47 17.90
CA HIS A 331 -11.36 -0.42 16.88
C HIS A 331 -10.51 -0.75 15.64
N THR A 332 -9.79 -1.88 15.62
CA THR A 332 -8.86 -2.27 14.55
C THR A 332 -9.48 -2.28 13.16
N LYS A 333 -10.69 -2.84 12.98
CA LYS A 333 -11.40 -2.86 11.69
C LYS A 333 -11.74 -1.45 11.20
N ARG A 334 -12.21 -0.58 12.11
CA ARG A 334 -12.53 0.82 11.77
C ARG A 334 -11.28 1.64 11.51
N ALA A 335 -10.24 1.41 12.28
CA ALA A 335 -8.95 2.08 12.16
C ALA A 335 -8.26 1.75 10.83
N SER A 336 -8.30 0.48 10.39
CA SER A 336 -7.78 0.09 9.07
C SER A 336 -8.42 0.90 7.96
N GLY A 337 -9.74 1.11 7.98
CA GLY A 337 -10.43 1.94 7.01
C GLY A 337 -9.87 3.37 6.94
N TRP A 338 -9.57 3.99 8.09
CA TRP A 338 -8.99 5.34 8.13
C TRP A 338 -7.56 5.41 7.58
N ILE A 339 -6.72 4.42 7.91
CA ILE A 339 -5.34 4.39 7.38
C ILE A 339 -5.35 4.11 5.87
N VAL A 340 -6.20 3.17 5.42
CA VAL A 340 -6.35 2.86 3.98
C VAL A 340 -6.97 4.05 3.23
N ALA A 341 -7.84 4.86 3.86
CA ALA A 341 -8.31 6.12 3.27
C ALA A 341 -7.14 7.10 2.99
N GLY A 342 -6.06 7.06 3.80
CA GLY A 342 -4.86 7.83 3.56
C GLY A 342 -4.16 7.51 2.22
N VAL A 343 -4.44 6.36 1.61
CA VAL A 343 -3.95 6.00 0.26
C VAL A 343 -4.44 7.00 -0.81
N ALA A 344 -5.52 7.73 -0.53
CA ALA A 344 -5.99 8.84 -1.36
C ALA A 344 -4.94 9.96 -1.59
N GLY A 345 -3.85 10.01 -0.81
CA GLY A 345 -2.73 10.89 -1.10
C GLY A 345 -2.13 10.69 -2.51
N GLY A 346 -2.21 9.45 -3.04
CA GLY A 346 -1.84 9.13 -4.41
C GLY A 346 -2.87 9.52 -5.47
N ALA A 347 -4.09 9.93 -5.09
CA ALA A 347 -5.10 10.35 -6.03
C ALA A 347 -4.80 11.75 -6.61
N CYS A 348 -5.28 12.06 -7.80
CA CYS A 348 -5.16 13.35 -8.46
C CYS A 348 -6.43 14.18 -8.27
N GLY A 349 -6.32 15.43 -7.85
CA GLY A 349 -7.42 16.38 -7.93
C GLY A 349 -7.63 16.89 -9.36
N ALA A 350 -8.89 17.20 -9.68
CA ALA A 350 -9.35 17.82 -10.90
C ALA A 350 -9.35 16.94 -12.17
N CYS A 351 -10.33 16.04 -12.28
CA CYS A 351 -11.00 15.93 -13.56
C CYS A 351 -11.58 17.33 -13.88
N ASN A 352 -11.04 18.02 -14.87
CA ASN A 352 -11.70 19.16 -15.46
C ASN A 352 -13.01 18.67 -16.09
N LEU A 353 -14.08 18.68 -15.29
CA LEU A 353 -15.44 18.76 -15.84
C LEU A 353 -15.55 20.11 -16.57
N PRO A 354 -16.24 20.16 -17.73
CA PRO A 354 -16.42 21.41 -18.45
C PRO A 354 -16.99 22.47 -17.49
N PRO A 355 -16.72 23.77 -17.74
CA PRO A 355 -17.02 24.84 -16.78
C PRO A 355 -18.52 25.05 -16.65
N LEU A 356 -19.17 24.29 -15.80
CA LEU A 356 -20.43 24.63 -15.18
C LEU A 356 -20.16 24.83 -13.69
N GLU A 357 -20.06 26.12 -13.32
CA GLU A 357 -20.02 26.66 -11.98
C GLU A 357 -18.72 26.49 -11.15
N ALA A 358 -17.98 27.57 -11.09
CA ALA A 358 -16.66 27.77 -10.47
C ALA A 358 -16.60 27.71 -8.93
N HIS A 359 -17.44 26.94 -8.23
CA HIS A 359 -17.50 26.99 -6.77
C HIS A 359 -17.45 25.66 -6.00
N ALA A 360 -17.15 24.53 -6.63
CA ALA A 360 -17.01 23.25 -5.90
C ALA A 360 -15.68 22.55 -6.19
N TYR A 361 -14.57 23.20 -5.89
CA TYR A 361 -13.27 22.50 -5.82
C TYR A 361 -13.18 21.68 -4.54
N THR A 362 -13.74 20.50 -4.51
CA THR A 362 -13.43 19.54 -3.47
C THR A 362 -12.08 18.91 -3.79
N GLN A 363 -11.01 19.53 -3.31
CA GLN A 363 -9.64 19.03 -3.43
C GLN A 363 -9.48 17.79 -2.54
N VAL A 364 -9.51 16.61 -3.12
CA VAL A 364 -9.35 15.35 -2.38
C VAL A 364 -7.98 14.72 -2.57
N SER A 365 -7.11 15.30 -3.40
CA SER A 365 -5.77 14.77 -3.60
C SER A 365 -4.82 15.77 -4.24
N LEU A 366 -3.53 15.74 -3.84
CA LEU A 366 -2.63 16.86 -4.09
C LEU A 366 -1.30 16.49 -4.76
N VAL A 367 -0.71 15.30 -4.51
CA VAL A 367 0.72 15.15 -4.78
C VAL A 367 1.06 14.91 -6.26
N PRO A 368 0.52 13.91 -6.98
CA PRO A 368 0.89 13.72 -8.38
C PRO A 368 0.51 14.89 -9.32
N PRO A 369 -0.70 15.52 -9.21
CA PRO A 369 -1.00 16.69 -10.05
C PRO A 369 -0.17 17.90 -9.71
N LEU A 370 0.12 18.10 -8.43
CA LEU A 370 0.99 19.20 -8.01
C LEU A 370 2.38 19.01 -8.59
N LEU A 371 2.92 17.79 -8.57
CA LEU A 371 4.19 17.49 -9.24
C LEU A 371 4.07 17.74 -10.74
N GLY A 372 3.03 17.22 -11.41
CA GLY A 372 2.79 17.45 -12.83
C GLY A 372 2.71 18.91 -13.19
N HIS A 373 1.95 19.70 -12.41
CA HIS A 373 1.81 21.15 -12.60
C HIS A 373 3.15 21.89 -12.42
N VAL A 374 3.91 21.57 -11.40
CA VAL A 374 5.25 22.15 -11.19
C VAL A 374 6.20 21.76 -12.30
N ALA A 375 6.13 20.50 -12.78
CA ALA A 375 6.95 20.04 -13.89
C ALA A 375 6.58 20.72 -15.21
N ASP A 376 5.30 20.98 -15.46
CA ASP A 376 4.83 21.70 -16.66
C ASP A 376 5.20 23.19 -16.60
N LEU A 377 5.06 23.86 -15.43
CA LEU A 377 5.45 25.25 -15.24
C LEU A 377 6.93 25.51 -15.47
N HIS A 378 7.79 24.62 -14.97
CA HIS A 378 9.24 24.78 -15.05
C HIS A 378 9.86 24.00 -16.20
N ASN A 379 9.06 23.22 -16.94
CA ASN A 379 9.53 22.32 -18.00
C ASN A 379 10.65 21.38 -17.52
N ASN A 380 10.59 20.98 -16.25
CA ASN A 380 11.65 20.23 -15.56
C ASN A 380 11.06 19.29 -14.49
N THR A 381 10.97 18.00 -14.81
CA THR A 381 10.48 16.98 -13.87
C THR A 381 11.42 16.78 -12.68
N ALA A 382 12.75 16.97 -12.85
CA ALA A 382 13.68 16.83 -11.74
C ALA A 382 13.47 17.91 -10.67
N PHE A 383 13.25 19.15 -11.07
CA PHE A 383 12.90 20.22 -10.13
C PHE A 383 11.58 19.92 -9.41
N ALA A 384 10.60 19.35 -10.11
CA ALA A 384 9.32 19.01 -9.54
C ALA A 384 9.39 17.91 -8.44
N MET A 385 10.51 17.18 -8.31
CA MET A 385 10.74 16.23 -7.20
C MET A 385 10.82 16.91 -5.82
N ILE A 386 10.85 18.26 -5.77
CA ILE A 386 10.66 19.01 -4.53
C ILE A 386 9.30 18.70 -3.88
N VAL A 387 8.26 18.44 -4.69
CA VAL A 387 6.90 18.16 -4.20
C VAL A 387 6.87 16.88 -3.35
N PRO A 388 7.23 15.69 -3.86
CA PRO A 388 7.25 14.47 -3.04
C PRO A 388 8.23 14.59 -1.85
N THR A 389 9.34 15.31 -2.00
CA THR A 389 10.30 15.57 -0.90
C THR A 389 9.61 16.26 0.27
N MET A 390 8.82 17.31 0.04
CA MET A 390 8.10 18.04 1.10
C MET A 390 7.05 17.14 1.79
N PHE A 391 6.38 16.28 1.04
CA PHE A 391 5.44 15.32 1.61
C PHE A 391 6.13 14.23 2.44
N PHE A 392 7.32 13.77 2.05
CA PHE A 392 8.12 12.87 2.89
C PHE A 392 8.59 13.53 4.19
N VAL A 393 8.92 14.83 4.19
CA VAL A 393 9.20 15.60 5.42
C VAL A 393 8.00 15.53 6.36
N SER A 394 6.78 15.75 5.85
CA SER A 394 5.56 15.66 6.65
C SER A 394 5.33 14.23 7.17
N ALA A 395 5.50 13.21 6.33
CA ALA A 395 5.34 11.81 6.73
C ALA A 395 6.36 11.38 7.80
N LEU A 396 7.60 11.94 7.79
CA LEU A 396 8.67 11.62 8.73
C LEU A 396 8.31 11.98 10.17
N THR A 397 7.38 12.89 10.39
CA THR A 397 6.90 13.25 11.74
C THR A 397 6.35 12.05 12.50
N TYR A 398 5.68 11.11 11.80
CA TYR A 398 5.10 9.92 12.43
C TYR A 398 6.15 8.96 13.01
N PRO A 399 7.17 8.45 12.27
CA PRO A 399 8.20 7.60 12.86
C PRO A 399 9.04 8.33 13.90
N ILE A 400 9.25 9.64 13.80
CA ILE A 400 9.90 10.42 14.86
C ILE A 400 9.06 10.33 16.13
N CYS A 401 7.76 10.63 16.08
CA CYS A 401 6.87 10.52 17.24
C CYS A 401 6.83 9.09 17.82
N VAL A 402 6.76 8.06 17.00
CA VAL A 402 6.73 6.65 17.44
C VAL A 402 8.03 6.23 18.15
N ASN A 403 9.17 6.82 17.78
CA ASN A 403 10.46 6.48 18.39
C ASN A 403 10.78 7.31 19.64
N PHE A 404 10.45 8.60 19.65
CA PHE A 404 10.93 9.53 20.68
C PHE A 404 9.85 9.97 21.67
N VAL A 405 8.56 9.95 21.29
CA VAL A 405 7.47 10.38 22.18
C VAL A 405 6.92 9.19 22.98
N PRO A 406 7.01 9.19 24.33
CA PRO A 406 6.55 8.06 25.16
C PRO A 406 5.09 7.68 24.92
N ALA A 407 4.21 8.65 24.70
CA ALA A 407 2.79 8.44 24.43
C ALA A 407 2.52 7.60 23.16
N TYR A 408 3.43 7.62 22.20
CA TYR A 408 3.39 6.77 21.00
C TYR A 408 4.15 5.46 21.20
N ARG A 409 5.31 5.51 21.86
CA ARG A 409 6.23 4.38 22.00
C ARG A 409 5.71 3.30 22.94
N ILE A 410 5.21 3.68 24.13
CA ILE A 410 4.80 2.72 25.16
C ILE A 410 3.74 1.74 24.65
N PRO A 411 2.63 2.18 24.02
CA PRO A 411 1.63 1.23 23.53
C PRO A 411 2.11 0.34 22.36
N VAL A 412 3.13 0.79 21.61
CA VAL A 412 3.74 -0.01 20.55
C VAL A 412 4.65 -1.10 21.13
N ASP A 413 5.36 -0.80 22.23
CA ASP A 413 6.27 -1.75 22.88
C ASP A 413 5.52 -2.69 23.87
N SER A 414 4.43 -2.28 24.52
CA SER A 414 3.73 -3.02 25.57
C SER A 414 2.95 -4.23 25.04
N THR A 415 2.35 -4.16 23.85
CA THR A 415 1.62 -5.27 23.24
C THR A 415 2.47 -6.52 22.94
N GLY A 416 3.78 -6.48 23.16
CA GLY A 416 4.67 -7.64 23.07
C GLY A 416 5.12 -8.22 24.42
N VAL A 417 4.89 -7.49 25.51
CA VAL A 417 5.34 -7.87 26.86
C VAL A 417 4.19 -8.50 27.65
N ASP A 418 2.96 -8.04 27.45
CA ASP A 418 1.80 -8.49 28.25
C ASP A 418 1.41 -9.94 27.95
N GLU A 419 1.64 -10.45 26.72
CA GLU A 419 1.37 -11.85 26.38
C GLU A 419 2.42 -12.81 26.96
N VAL A 420 3.69 -12.38 27.05
CA VAL A 420 4.74 -13.17 27.73
C VAL A 420 4.50 -13.15 29.25
N GLY A 421 3.90 -12.07 29.78
CA GLY A 421 3.49 -11.96 31.17
C GLY A 421 2.32 -12.89 31.53
N VAL A 422 1.34 -13.00 30.63
CA VAL A 422 0.17 -13.89 30.79
C VAL A 422 0.59 -15.36 30.69
N GLU A 423 1.44 -15.74 29.73
CA GLU A 423 1.99 -17.11 29.66
C GLU A 423 2.81 -17.47 30.90
N ARG A 424 3.68 -16.57 31.38
CA ARG A 424 4.43 -16.79 32.63
C ARG A 424 3.54 -16.82 33.87
N SER A 425 2.44 -16.07 33.88
CA SER A 425 1.48 -16.09 34.99
C SER A 425 0.62 -17.36 34.97
N ALA A 426 0.22 -17.83 33.78
CA ALA A 426 -0.48 -19.09 33.60
C ALA A 426 0.41 -20.30 33.93
N GLU A 427 1.67 -20.28 33.51
CA GLU A 427 2.66 -21.32 33.86
C GLU A 427 2.95 -21.36 35.36
N LYS A 428 3.09 -20.17 36.00
CA LYS A 428 3.29 -20.09 37.47
C LYS A 428 2.03 -20.50 38.24
N SER A 429 0.82 -20.25 37.74
CA SER A 429 -0.41 -20.71 38.40
C SER A 429 -0.60 -22.22 38.25
N LEU A 430 -0.25 -22.80 37.10
CA LEU A 430 -0.27 -24.25 36.91
C LEU A 430 0.75 -24.98 37.76
N ASP A 431 1.97 -24.42 37.91
CA ASP A 431 3.01 -24.98 38.82
C ASP A 431 2.60 -24.84 40.29
N SER A 432 1.96 -23.75 40.71
CA SER A 432 1.48 -23.57 42.09
C SER A 432 0.30 -24.48 42.42
N ASP A 433 -0.58 -24.78 41.46
CA ASP A 433 -1.69 -25.71 41.66
C ASP A 433 -1.23 -27.18 41.65
N SER A 434 -0.23 -27.53 40.83
CA SER A 434 0.37 -28.87 40.86
C SER A 434 1.11 -29.15 42.18
N LEU A 435 1.78 -28.17 42.77
CA LEU A 435 2.42 -28.26 44.07
C LEU A 435 1.42 -28.42 45.22
N LYS A 436 0.27 -27.75 45.16
CA LYS A 436 -0.81 -27.89 46.16
C LYS A 436 -1.53 -29.24 46.11
N VAL A 437 -1.66 -29.83 44.91
CA VAL A 437 -2.26 -31.16 44.74
C VAL A 437 -1.32 -32.24 45.30
N ASP A 438 0.00 -32.07 45.21
CA ASP A 438 0.97 -33.04 45.72
C ASP A 438 1.10 -32.98 47.27
N GLU A 439 0.84 -31.81 47.90
CA GLU A 439 0.79 -31.67 49.35
C GLU A 439 -0.51 -32.27 49.96
N THR A 440 -1.66 -32.20 49.21
CA THR A 440 -2.91 -32.80 49.67
C THR A 440 -2.98 -34.32 49.51
N LEU A 441 -2.11 -34.91 48.70
CA LEU A 441 -1.98 -36.36 48.53
C LEU A 441 -1.00 -37.00 49.53
N LYS A 442 -0.24 -36.21 50.29
CA LYS A 442 0.75 -36.66 51.32
C LYS A 442 0.25 -36.46 52.75
N ALA A 443 -0.91 -35.87 52.97
CA ALA A 443 -1.61 -35.76 54.25
C ALA A 443 -2.75 -36.77 54.34
#